data_bfd75bf0e110cae0bf13bbd0bb374ef3
#
_entry.id   bfd75bf0e110cae0bf13bbd0bb374ef3
#
_cell.length_a   1.000
_cell.length_b   1.000
_cell.length_c   1.000
_cell.angle_alpha   90.00
_cell.angle_beta   90.00
_cell.angle_gamma   90.00
#
_symmetry.space_group_name_H-M   'P 1'
#
loop_
_entity.id
_entity.type
_entity.pdbx_description
1 polymer ?
#
loop_
_entity_poly.entity_id
_entity_poly.type
_entity_poly.pdbx_seq_one_letter_code
_entity_poly.pdbx_strand_id
1 'polypeptide(L)'
;KKVLMSNYSASKLLGADDDGVTDKTLIAFSRNEVLNDCVDKALSGESKNGDTTVKGRALQIITNPVYSNGEKNGAICLIIDVSAKKKAEKMRREFTANVTHELKTPLTSISGYAEIIASGLVKPDDIPNFANKIHKESGRLLSLISDIMELSQLDEKFSDEEFAPVDLAGVAAEVAEDLRSNAEKPGITITVDTKTAVINGNRNQIYELIYNLCDNAIRYNRENGSVKIITGDDNEHPFVKVADTGIGIPEKHHKRVFERFYRVDKSRSKETGGTGLGLAIVKHITERHGGEISLESSEQGTTFTAMF
;
A
#
# COMPACT_ATOMS: atom_id res chain seq x y z
N LYS A 1 31.79 25.57 21.45
CA LYS A 1 30.72 24.63 21.72
C LYS A 1 31.35 23.26 21.95
N LYS A 2 31.31 22.78 23.19
CA LYS A 2 31.78 21.44 23.56
C LYS A 2 30.58 20.56 23.86
N VAL A 3 30.65 19.28 23.47
CA VAL A 3 29.67 18.26 23.85
C VAL A 3 30.08 17.73 25.22
N LEU A 4 29.24 17.94 26.22
CA LEU A 4 29.51 17.49 27.57
C LEU A 4 29.09 16.04 27.78
N MET A 5 27.97 15.62 27.12
CA MET A 5 27.43 14.29 27.24
C MET A 5 26.61 13.94 25.98
N SER A 6 26.71 12.71 25.54
CA SER A 6 25.85 12.14 24.48
C SER A 6 25.54 10.69 24.84
N ASN A 7 24.34 10.25 24.52
CA ASN A 7 24.03 8.82 24.63
C ASN A 7 24.37 8.09 23.33
N TYR A 8 24.49 6.78 23.41
CA TYR A 8 24.79 5.89 22.27
C TYR A 8 23.84 6.10 21.09
N SER A 9 22.54 6.26 21.37
CA SER A 9 21.53 6.46 20.32
C SER A 9 21.74 7.75 19.54
N ALA A 10 22.08 8.86 20.20
CA ALA A 10 22.36 10.13 19.53
C ALA A 10 23.62 10.04 18.64
N SER A 11 24.69 9.43 19.15
CA SER A 11 25.91 9.18 18.36
C SER A 11 25.62 8.35 17.12
N LYS A 12 24.88 7.25 17.27
CA LYS A 12 24.48 6.36 16.17
C LYS A 12 23.59 7.05 15.13
N LEU A 13 22.62 7.85 15.54
CA LEU A 13 21.72 8.58 14.63
C LEU A 13 22.48 9.66 13.84
N LEU A 14 23.41 10.34 14.46
CA LEU A 14 24.24 11.37 13.80
C LEU A 14 25.41 10.79 13.01
N GLY A 15 25.65 9.47 13.15
CA GLY A 15 26.77 8.80 12.49
C GLY A 15 28.13 9.22 13.03
N ALA A 16 28.18 9.64 14.30
CA ALA A 16 29.39 9.94 15.02
C ALA A 16 30.03 8.66 15.56
N ASP A 17 31.38 8.61 15.55
CA ASP A 17 32.11 7.50 16.14
C ASP A 17 32.00 7.52 17.67
N ASP A 18 31.86 6.34 18.29
CA ASP A 18 31.54 6.15 19.70
C ASP A 18 32.75 6.37 20.63
N ASP A 19 33.92 6.66 20.07
CA ASP A 19 35.17 6.85 20.82
C ASP A 19 35.19 8.17 21.57
N GLY A 20 34.59 8.20 22.77
CA GLY A 20 34.73 9.30 23.75
C GLY A 20 34.18 10.62 23.25
N VAL A 21 32.88 10.84 23.42
CA VAL A 21 32.19 12.08 22.98
C VAL A 21 32.50 13.29 23.86
N THR A 22 32.92 13.02 25.11
CA THR A 22 33.17 14.06 26.10
C THR A 22 34.32 14.97 25.66
N ASP A 23 34.10 16.28 25.72
CA ASP A 23 35.05 17.35 25.35
C ASP A 23 35.31 17.54 23.84
N LYS A 24 34.72 16.79 22.92
CA LYS A 24 34.78 17.11 21.49
C LYS A 24 33.98 18.38 21.18
N THR A 25 34.44 19.16 20.21
CA THR A 25 33.60 20.25 19.70
C THR A 25 32.38 19.71 18.97
N LEU A 26 31.26 20.43 18.97
CA LEU A 26 30.04 20.04 18.29
C LEU A 26 30.26 19.71 16.80
N ILE A 27 31.10 20.48 16.12
CA ILE A 27 31.49 20.29 14.70
C ILE A 27 32.30 19.00 14.52
N ALA A 28 33.18 18.66 15.48
CA ALA A 28 33.91 17.40 15.44
C ALA A 28 33.02 16.20 15.74
N PHE A 29 31.98 16.39 16.55
CA PHE A 29 30.96 15.37 16.84
C PHE A 29 30.02 15.17 15.66
N SER A 30 29.50 16.24 15.06
CA SER A 30 28.66 16.17 13.88
C SER A 30 28.76 17.43 13.02
N ARG A 31 29.01 17.22 11.72
CA ARG A 31 29.07 18.33 10.72
C ARG A 31 27.67 18.70 10.19
N ASN A 32 26.60 18.25 10.83
CA ASN A 32 25.24 18.55 10.41
C ASN A 32 24.92 20.04 10.66
N GLU A 33 24.66 20.79 9.60
CA GLU A 33 24.41 22.24 9.67
C GLU A 33 23.17 22.58 10.49
N VAL A 34 22.08 21.79 10.35
CA VAL A 34 20.83 22.00 11.09
C VAL A 34 21.05 21.80 12.58
N LEU A 35 21.82 20.79 12.99
CA LEU A 35 22.18 20.57 14.39
C LEU A 35 22.98 21.76 14.94
N ASN A 36 23.97 22.21 14.19
CA ASN A 36 24.81 23.32 14.62
C ASN A 36 24.00 24.62 14.77
N ASP A 37 23.13 24.94 13.82
CA ASP A 37 22.24 26.09 13.85
C ASP A 37 21.21 26.02 15.01
N CYS A 38 20.61 24.85 15.24
CA CYS A 38 19.69 24.64 16.36
C CYS A 38 20.39 24.83 17.72
N VAL A 39 21.59 24.28 17.87
CA VAL A 39 22.40 24.46 19.10
C VAL A 39 22.84 25.91 19.29
N ASP A 40 23.18 26.64 18.21
CA ASP A 40 23.53 28.07 18.29
C ASP A 40 22.37 28.90 18.81
N LYS A 41 21.19 28.67 18.30
CA LYS A 41 19.97 29.32 18.77
C LYS A 41 19.68 29.01 20.24
N ALA A 42 19.81 27.74 20.66
CA ALA A 42 19.61 27.36 22.05
C ALA A 42 20.64 28.03 22.98
N LEU A 43 21.89 28.12 22.56
CA LEU A 43 22.94 28.85 23.30
C LEU A 43 22.71 30.37 23.34
N SER A 44 21.97 30.93 22.36
CA SER A 44 21.55 32.35 22.43
C SER A 44 20.33 32.56 23.35
N GLY A 45 19.65 31.48 23.79
CA GLY A 45 18.53 31.51 24.69
C GLY A 45 17.16 31.21 24.01
N GLU A 46 17.18 30.82 22.74
CA GLU A 46 15.97 30.53 21.95
C GLU A 46 15.87 29.03 21.68
N SER A 47 14.74 28.43 22.04
CA SER A 47 14.43 27.03 21.61
C SER A 47 14.28 26.97 20.10
N LYS A 48 14.86 25.95 19.47
CA LYS A 48 14.74 25.73 18.02
C LYS A 48 14.52 24.28 17.68
N ASN A 49 13.66 24.05 16.67
CA ASN A 49 13.45 22.74 16.06
C ASN A 49 13.96 22.78 14.62
N GLY A 50 14.53 21.68 14.16
CA GLY A 50 14.99 21.54 12.79
C GLY A 50 14.84 20.11 12.30
N ASP A 51 14.58 19.96 11.02
CA ASP A 51 14.50 18.67 10.35
C ASP A 51 15.74 18.47 9.45
N THR A 52 16.33 17.29 9.49
CA THR A 52 17.50 16.96 8.68
C THR A 52 17.44 15.51 8.22
N THR A 53 18.30 15.16 7.26
CA THR A 53 18.47 13.77 6.83
C THR A 53 19.94 13.37 7.03
N VAL A 54 20.15 12.27 7.75
CA VAL A 54 21.48 11.71 7.99
C VAL A 54 21.48 10.23 7.58
N LYS A 55 22.38 9.85 6.67
CA LYS A 55 22.50 8.47 6.16
C LYS A 55 21.15 7.86 5.73
N GLY A 56 20.29 8.66 5.09
CA GLY A 56 18.97 8.24 4.60
C GLY A 56 17.86 8.20 5.66
N ARG A 57 18.14 8.55 6.92
CA ARG A 57 17.15 8.67 8.00
C ARG A 57 16.69 10.10 8.15
N ALA A 58 15.41 10.32 8.27
CA ALA A 58 14.85 11.62 8.58
C ALA A 58 14.90 11.83 10.10
N LEU A 59 15.62 12.85 10.54
CA LEU A 59 15.79 13.19 11.95
C LEU A 59 15.11 14.52 12.25
N GLN A 60 14.45 14.60 13.39
CA GLN A 60 13.99 15.83 14.00
C GLN A 60 14.91 16.18 15.17
N ILE A 61 15.43 17.40 15.15
CA ILE A 61 16.33 17.94 16.17
C ILE A 61 15.55 18.99 16.95
N ILE A 62 15.46 18.83 18.28
CA ILE A 62 14.81 19.77 19.17
C ILE A 62 15.87 20.25 20.16
N THR A 63 16.08 21.56 20.23
CA THR A 63 17.07 22.15 21.13
C THR A 63 16.43 23.18 22.06
N ASN A 64 16.80 23.08 23.34
CA ASN A 64 16.36 24.01 24.36
C ASN A 64 17.56 24.54 25.16
N PRO A 65 17.55 25.84 25.54
CA PRO A 65 18.53 26.36 26.44
C PRO A 65 18.40 25.75 27.86
N VAL A 66 19.52 25.53 28.51
CA VAL A 66 19.58 25.06 29.89
C VAL A 66 20.04 26.21 30.77
N TYR A 67 19.29 26.49 31.84
CA TYR A 67 19.60 27.53 32.80
C TYR A 67 19.97 26.91 34.16
N SER A 68 20.93 27.50 34.87
CA SER A 68 21.28 27.15 36.23
C SER A 68 21.43 28.46 36.98
N ASN A 69 20.74 28.61 38.13
CA ASN A 69 20.72 29.83 38.92
C ASN A 69 20.40 31.14 38.16
N GLY A 70 19.54 31.02 37.11
CA GLY A 70 19.16 32.15 36.24
C GLY A 70 20.15 32.49 35.12
N GLU A 71 21.31 31.86 35.09
CA GLU A 71 22.31 32.02 34.03
C GLU A 71 22.22 30.87 33.00
N LYS A 72 22.49 31.20 31.74
CA LYS A 72 22.53 30.17 30.67
C LYS A 72 23.80 29.33 30.85
N ASN A 73 23.60 28.05 31.07
CA ASN A 73 24.67 27.09 31.35
C ASN A 73 24.98 26.14 30.16
N GLY A 74 24.07 26.09 29.17
CA GLY A 74 24.25 25.21 28.02
C GLY A 74 22.99 25.05 27.18
N ALA A 75 22.99 24.01 26.38
CA ALA A 75 21.81 23.57 25.60
C ALA A 75 21.63 22.06 25.69
N ILE A 76 20.38 21.61 25.74
CA ILE A 76 20.02 20.22 25.58
C ILE A 76 19.48 20.00 24.17
N CYS A 77 19.90 18.90 23.54
CA CYS A 77 19.48 18.53 22.21
C CYS A 77 18.83 17.14 22.25
N LEU A 78 17.59 17.05 21.80
CA LEU A 78 16.85 15.78 21.57
C LEU A 78 16.85 15.49 20.08
N ILE A 79 17.27 14.28 19.68
CA ILE A 79 17.32 13.82 18.30
C ILE A 79 16.36 12.64 18.17
N ILE A 80 15.37 12.77 17.31
CA ILE A 80 14.30 11.78 17.12
C ILE A 80 14.36 11.27 15.68
N ASP A 81 14.41 9.96 15.49
CA ASP A 81 14.21 9.35 14.18
C ASP A 81 12.72 9.42 13.82
N VAL A 82 12.39 10.25 12.85
CA VAL A 82 11.03 10.46 12.35
C VAL A 82 10.81 9.82 10.97
N SER A 83 11.70 8.93 10.55
CA SER A 83 11.66 8.29 9.21
C SER A 83 10.34 7.55 8.99
N ALA A 84 9.92 6.73 9.94
CA ALA A 84 8.67 5.98 9.85
C ALA A 84 7.45 6.92 9.80
N LYS A 85 7.42 7.96 10.64
CA LYS A 85 6.35 8.98 10.67
C LYS A 85 6.26 9.73 9.34
N LYS A 86 7.40 10.22 8.81
CA LYS A 86 7.44 10.94 7.53
C LYS A 86 7.05 10.04 6.35
N LYS A 87 7.45 8.77 6.38
CA LYS A 87 7.03 7.79 5.37
C LYS A 87 5.52 7.57 5.40
N ALA A 88 4.93 7.40 6.58
CA ALA A 88 3.48 7.23 6.74
C ALA A 88 2.71 8.48 6.28
N GLU A 89 3.16 9.68 6.67
CA GLU A 89 2.55 10.95 6.23
C GLU A 89 2.62 11.13 4.71
N LYS A 90 3.76 10.78 4.10
CA LYS A 90 3.94 10.82 2.64
C LYS A 90 2.96 9.86 1.96
N MET A 91 2.90 8.60 2.41
CA MET A 91 1.96 7.60 1.87
C MET A 91 0.51 8.07 1.99
N ARG A 92 0.12 8.67 3.14
CA ARG A 92 -1.23 9.21 3.32
C ARG A 92 -1.54 10.36 2.35
N ARG A 93 -0.59 11.28 2.13
CA ARG A 93 -0.77 12.37 1.17
C ARG A 93 -0.89 11.86 -0.26
N GLU A 94 -0.03 10.94 -0.67
CA GLU A 94 -0.06 10.30 -1.99
C GLU A 94 -1.37 9.52 -2.18
N PHE A 95 -1.84 8.80 -1.17
CA PHE A 95 -3.12 8.11 -1.19
C PHE A 95 -4.28 9.08 -1.44
N THR A 96 -4.40 10.17 -0.64
CA THR A 96 -5.47 11.17 -0.79
C THR A 96 -5.45 11.83 -2.18
N ALA A 97 -4.25 12.17 -2.69
CA ALA A 97 -4.10 12.76 -4.01
C ALA A 97 -4.54 11.78 -5.11
N ASN A 98 -4.14 10.51 -5.01
CA ASN A 98 -4.51 9.47 -5.98
C ASN A 98 -6.01 9.17 -5.95
N VAL A 99 -6.63 9.05 -4.76
CA VAL A 99 -8.08 8.91 -4.59
C VAL A 99 -8.81 10.04 -5.33
N THR A 100 -8.44 11.29 -5.06
CA THR A 100 -9.07 12.45 -5.70
C THR A 100 -8.96 12.38 -7.21
N HIS A 101 -7.81 12.02 -7.74
CA HIS A 101 -7.58 11.92 -9.18
C HIS A 101 -8.39 10.77 -9.82
N GLU A 102 -8.37 9.58 -9.19
CA GLU A 102 -9.06 8.38 -9.72
C GLU A 102 -10.60 8.50 -9.61
N LEU A 103 -11.14 9.26 -8.66
CA LEU A 103 -12.58 9.60 -8.59
C LEU A 103 -12.97 10.66 -9.61
N LYS A 104 -12.13 11.68 -9.83
CA LYS A 104 -12.45 12.80 -10.74
C LYS A 104 -12.59 12.35 -12.20
N THR A 105 -11.76 11.41 -12.63
CA THR A 105 -11.73 10.95 -14.03
C THR A 105 -13.07 10.33 -14.48
N PRO A 106 -13.61 9.28 -13.84
CA PRO A 106 -14.91 8.71 -14.22
C PRO A 106 -16.04 9.70 -14.05
N LEU A 107 -16.04 10.53 -12.99
CA LEU A 107 -17.07 11.54 -12.76
C LEU A 107 -17.10 12.57 -13.89
N THR A 108 -15.95 13.04 -14.36
CA THR A 108 -15.87 13.96 -15.51
C THR A 108 -16.40 13.30 -16.79
N SER A 109 -16.11 12.01 -17.01
CA SER A 109 -16.61 11.27 -18.17
C SER A 109 -18.12 11.10 -18.12
N ILE A 110 -18.68 10.73 -16.94
CA ILE A 110 -20.13 10.60 -16.72
C ILE A 110 -20.83 11.95 -17.00
N SER A 111 -20.32 13.05 -16.40
CA SER A 111 -20.86 14.38 -16.59
C SER A 111 -20.83 14.82 -18.06
N GLY A 112 -19.69 14.59 -18.74
CA GLY A 112 -19.54 14.94 -20.15
C GLY A 112 -20.49 14.15 -21.07
N TYR A 113 -20.65 12.85 -20.87
CA TYR A 113 -21.61 12.04 -21.64
C TYR A 113 -23.06 12.48 -21.38
N ALA A 114 -23.41 12.76 -20.13
CA ALA A 114 -24.73 13.25 -19.78
C ALA A 114 -25.01 14.62 -20.38
N GLU A 115 -24.05 15.55 -20.38
CA GLU A 115 -24.17 16.88 -20.98
C GLU A 115 -24.39 16.82 -22.51
N ILE A 116 -23.63 15.95 -23.21
CA ILE A 116 -23.77 15.74 -24.64
C ILE A 116 -25.17 15.21 -24.98
N ILE A 117 -25.70 14.26 -24.19
CA ILE A 117 -27.09 13.78 -24.37
C ILE A 117 -28.08 14.90 -24.10
N ALA A 118 -27.94 15.64 -22.99
CA ALA A 118 -28.87 16.72 -22.60
C ALA A 118 -28.90 17.89 -23.57
N SER A 119 -27.78 18.18 -24.24
CA SER A 119 -27.69 19.24 -25.25
C SER A 119 -28.32 18.87 -26.61
N GLY A 120 -28.81 17.63 -26.78
CA GLY A 120 -29.40 17.18 -28.04
C GLY A 120 -28.40 17.00 -29.18
N LEU A 121 -27.10 17.02 -28.90
CA LEU A 121 -26.03 16.81 -29.90
C LEU A 121 -25.87 15.35 -30.31
N VAL A 122 -26.47 14.42 -29.57
CA VAL A 122 -26.40 12.98 -29.85
C VAL A 122 -27.57 12.56 -30.73
N LYS A 123 -27.30 11.81 -31.80
CA LYS A 123 -28.37 11.17 -32.60
C LYS A 123 -29.15 10.19 -31.71
N PRO A 124 -30.50 10.07 -31.92
CA PRO A 124 -31.31 9.15 -31.11
C PRO A 124 -30.78 7.72 -31.05
N ASP A 125 -30.23 7.19 -32.13
CA ASP A 125 -29.69 5.85 -32.24
C ASP A 125 -28.36 5.66 -31.40
N ASP A 126 -27.65 6.75 -31.12
CA ASP A 126 -26.42 6.72 -30.33
C ASP A 126 -26.64 6.88 -28.82
N ILE A 127 -27.82 7.33 -28.39
CA ILE A 127 -28.16 7.55 -26.97
C ILE A 127 -27.89 6.29 -26.12
N PRO A 128 -28.30 5.06 -26.54
CA PRO A 128 -28.01 3.85 -25.77
C PRO A 128 -26.51 3.62 -25.56
N ASN A 129 -25.68 3.94 -26.55
CA ASN A 129 -24.23 3.78 -26.47
C ASN A 129 -23.62 4.73 -25.39
N PHE A 130 -24.06 6.00 -25.38
CA PHE A 130 -23.64 6.96 -24.35
C PHE A 130 -24.16 6.57 -22.96
N ALA A 131 -25.39 6.11 -22.84
CA ALA A 131 -25.96 5.60 -21.60
C ALA A 131 -25.15 4.40 -21.07
N ASN A 132 -24.75 3.46 -21.92
CA ASN A 132 -23.88 2.35 -21.56
C ASN A 132 -22.51 2.79 -21.08
N LYS A 133 -21.93 3.84 -21.69
CA LYS A 133 -20.66 4.41 -21.21
C LYS A 133 -20.81 5.03 -19.81
N ILE A 134 -21.90 5.77 -19.56
CA ILE A 134 -22.22 6.30 -18.23
C ILE A 134 -22.36 5.16 -17.23
N HIS A 135 -23.11 4.11 -17.56
CA HIS A 135 -23.32 2.94 -16.68
C HIS A 135 -21.99 2.26 -16.34
N LYS A 136 -21.13 2.03 -17.34
CA LYS A 136 -19.80 1.43 -17.14
C LYS A 136 -18.91 2.25 -16.21
N GLU A 137 -18.86 3.59 -16.42
CA GLU A 137 -18.04 4.48 -15.57
C GLU A 137 -18.62 4.60 -14.14
N SER A 138 -19.97 4.55 -14.00
CA SER A 138 -20.62 4.51 -12.68
C SER A 138 -20.28 3.23 -11.90
N GLY A 139 -20.31 2.08 -12.57
CA GLY A 139 -19.90 0.79 -11.97
C GLY A 139 -18.44 0.83 -11.50
N ARG A 140 -17.55 1.37 -12.34
CA ARG A 140 -16.14 1.55 -11.97
C ARG A 140 -15.95 2.48 -10.76
N LEU A 141 -16.73 3.57 -10.70
CA LEU A 141 -16.69 4.51 -9.58
C LEU A 141 -17.15 3.85 -8.26
N LEU A 142 -18.22 3.06 -8.32
CA LEU A 142 -18.71 2.30 -7.16
C LEU A 142 -17.68 1.28 -6.67
N SER A 143 -17.06 0.50 -7.57
CA SER A 143 -15.98 -0.43 -7.21
C SER A 143 -14.81 0.30 -6.52
N LEU A 144 -14.39 1.45 -7.07
CA LEU A 144 -13.30 2.24 -6.48
C LEU A 144 -13.67 2.75 -5.07
N ILE A 145 -14.91 3.18 -4.85
CA ILE A 145 -15.37 3.61 -3.53
C ILE A 145 -15.36 2.44 -2.55
N SER A 146 -15.83 1.26 -2.96
CA SER A 146 -15.79 0.04 -2.13
C SER A 146 -14.36 -0.32 -1.72
N ASP A 147 -13.42 -0.36 -2.68
CA ASP A 147 -12.01 -0.66 -2.42
C ASP A 147 -11.38 0.35 -1.43
N ILE A 148 -11.73 1.66 -1.55
CA ILE A 148 -11.24 2.70 -0.64
C ILE A 148 -11.80 2.51 0.78
N MET A 149 -13.09 2.20 0.91
CA MET A 149 -13.73 1.97 2.21
C MET A 149 -13.12 0.75 2.89
N GLU A 150 -12.94 -0.33 2.16
CA GLU A 150 -12.31 -1.54 2.67
C GLU A 150 -10.87 -1.28 3.15
N LEU A 151 -10.06 -0.62 2.32
CA LEU A 151 -8.70 -0.28 2.68
C LEU A 151 -8.64 0.64 3.92
N SER A 152 -9.61 1.55 4.07
CA SER A 152 -9.74 2.41 5.25
C SER A 152 -10.07 1.61 6.51
N GLN A 153 -10.98 0.63 6.41
CA GLN A 153 -11.31 -0.25 7.52
C GLN A 153 -10.13 -1.14 7.92
N LEU A 154 -9.35 -1.61 6.95
CA LEU A 154 -8.15 -2.39 7.20
C LEU A 154 -7.01 -1.55 7.84
N ASP A 155 -6.89 -0.25 7.53
CA ASP A 155 -5.90 0.66 8.11
C ASP A 155 -6.24 1.06 9.56
N GLU A 156 -7.52 1.07 9.93
CA GLU A 156 -7.94 1.32 11.29
C GLU A 156 -7.68 0.06 12.13
N LYS A 157 -6.90 0.20 13.21
CA LYS A 157 -6.67 -0.86 14.20
C LYS A 157 -7.96 -1.12 15.00
N PHE A 158 -9.07 -1.41 14.31
CA PHE A 158 -10.32 -1.68 14.96
C PHE A 158 -10.53 -3.15 15.18
N SER A 159 -10.86 -3.36 16.44
CA SER A 159 -11.55 -4.47 17.06
C SER A 159 -11.18 -5.84 16.49
N ASP A 160 -10.94 -6.73 17.38
CA ASP A 160 -11.07 -8.18 17.28
C ASP A 160 -12.41 -8.56 16.64
N GLU A 161 -12.63 -8.16 15.36
CA GLU A 161 -13.59 -8.84 14.52
C GLU A 161 -13.21 -10.31 14.63
N GLU A 162 -14.14 -11.09 15.12
CA GLU A 162 -13.97 -12.45 15.57
C GLU A 162 -13.15 -13.25 14.57
N PHE A 163 -11.88 -13.44 14.87
CA PHE A 163 -11.07 -14.44 14.18
C PHE A 163 -11.60 -15.79 14.60
N ALA A 164 -11.96 -16.60 13.63
CA ALA A 164 -12.46 -17.93 13.80
C ALA A 164 -11.72 -18.89 12.86
N PRO A 165 -11.80 -20.21 13.09
CA PRO A 165 -11.28 -21.18 12.13
C PRO A 165 -11.96 -21.01 10.77
N VAL A 166 -11.16 -20.74 9.72
CA VAL A 166 -11.59 -20.56 8.33
C VAL A 166 -10.99 -21.66 7.46
N ASP A 167 -11.83 -22.44 6.80
CA ASP A 167 -11.39 -23.41 5.80
C ASP A 167 -11.13 -22.70 4.46
N LEU A 168 -9.86 -22.63 4.08
CA LEU A 168 -9.42 -22.00 2.83
C LEU A 168 -10.00 -22.72 1.60
N ALA A 169 -10.20 -24.04 1.66
CA ALA A 169 -10.73 -24.83 0.56
C ALA A 169 -12.20 -24.46 0.27
N GLY A 170 -12.99 -24.32 1.33
CA GLY A 170 -14.39 -23.91 1.21
C GLY A 170 -14.54 -22.50 0.62
N VAL A 171 -13.72 -21.55 1.08
CA VAL A 171 -13.74 -20.18 0.56
C VAL A 171 -13.25 -20.13 -0.90
N ALA A 172 -12.21 -20.88 -1.25
CA ALA A 172 -11.72 -20.94 -2.64
C ALA A 172 -12.77 -21.49 -3.61
N ALA A 173 -13.53 -22.50 -3.20
CA ALA A 173 -14.62 -23.07 -4.01
C ALA A 173 -15.75 -22.05 -4.24
N GLU A 174 -16.14 -21.30 -3.21
CA GLU A 174 -17.16 -20.25 -3.29
C GLU A 174 -16.73 -19.13 -4.25
N VAL A 175 -15.51 -18.61 -4.11
CA VAL A 175 -14.99 -17.59 -5.02
C VAL A 175 -14.93 -18.07 -6.48
N ALA A 176 -14.53 -19.33 -6.69
CA ALA A 176 -14.48 -19.90 -8.04
C ALA A 176 -15.88 -19.95 -8.69
N GLU A 177 -16.92 -20.26 -7.91
CA GLU A 177 -18.30 -20.27 -8.40
C GLU A 177 -18.80 -18.87 -8.72
N ASP A 178 -18.56 -17.90 -7.84
CA ASP A 178 -19.00 -16.50 -8.02
C ASP A 178 -18.33 -15.84 -9.24
N LEU A 179 -17.09 -16.20 -9.55
CA LEU A 179 -16.34 -15.67 -10.69
C LEU A 179 -16.56 -16.42 -12.01
N ARG A 180 -17.34 -17.52 -12.01
CA ARG A 180 -17.57 -18.35 -13.20
C ARG A 180 -18.13 -17.54 -14.36
N SER A 181 -19.12 -16.70 -14.13
CA SER A 181 -19.73 -15.86 -15.17
C SER A 181 -18.77 -14.83 -15.75
N ASN A 182 -17.82 -14.34 -14.94
CA ASN A 182 -16.81 -13.38 -15.38
C ASN A 182 -15.75 -14.05 -16.27
N ALA A 183 -15.48 -15.33 -16.04
CA ALA A 183 -14.52 -16.14 -16.79
C ALA A 183 -15.08 -16.64 -18.13
N GLU A 184 -16.40 -16.85 -18.25
CA GLU A 184 -17.05 -17.40 -19.45
C GLU A 184 -16.83 -16.56 -20.71
N LYS A 185 -16.99 -15.22 -20.61
CA LYS A 185 -16.88 -14.32 -21.77
C LYS A 185 -15.52 -14.37 -22.45
N PRO A 186 -14.36 -14.33 -21.73
CA PRO A 186 -13.05 -14.50 -22.32
C PRO A 186 -12.64 -15.98 -22.55
N GLY A 187 -13.50 -16.95 -22.27
CA GLY A 187 -13.21 -18.38 -22.43
C GLY A 187 -12.21 -18.93 -21.41
N ILE A 188 -12.12 -18.32 -20.23
CA ILE A 188 -11.15 -18.71 -19.20
C ILE A 188 -11.68 -19.88 -18.38
N THR A 189 -10.87 -20.91 -18.21
CA THR A 189 -11.20 -22.08 -17.38
C THR A 189 -10.70 -21.86 -15.95
N ILE A 190 -11.62 -21.86 -14.96
CA ILE A 190 -11.26 -21.86 -13.56
C ILE A 190 -11.21 -23.29 -13.04
N THR A 191 -10.11 -23.68 -12.41
CA THR A 191 -9.94 -24.99 -11.77
C THR A 191 -9.57 -24.80 -10.29
N VAL A 192 -10.13 -25.69 -9.45
CA VAL A 192 -9.90 -25.64 -8.00
C VAL A 192 -9.27 -26.96 -7.57
N ASP A 193 -8.07 -26.90 -7.00
CA ASP A 193 -7.30 -28.05 -6.52
C ASP A 193 -7.03 -27.84 -5.03
N THR A 194 -8.02 -28.23 -4.22
CA THR A 194 -8.03 -27.89 -2.80
C THR A 194 -7.66 -29.08 -1.93
N LYS A 195 -6.76 -28.84 -0.99
CA LYS A 195 -6.57 -29.64 0.20
C LYS A 195 -7.05 -28.83 1.40
N THR A 196 -7.59 -29.51 2.39
CA THR A 196 -8.04 -28.87 3.63
C THR A 196 -6.88 -28.10 4.26
N ALA A 197 -7.08 -26.82 4.47
CA ALA A 197 -6.15 -25.93 5.16
C ALA A 197 -6.99 -24.93 5.96
N VAL A 198 -6.76 -24.86 7.26
CA VAL A 198 -7.54 -24.04 8.18
C VAL A 198 -6.65 -22.99 8.81
N ILE A 199 -7.07 -21.73 8.77
CA ILE A 199 -6.39 -20.64 9.47
C ILE A 199 -7.32 -20.02 10.51
N ASN A 200 -6.76 -19.37 11.51
CA ASN A 200 -7.53 -18.52 12.40
C ASN A 200 -7.61 -17.12 11.78
N GLY A 201 -8.78 -16.72 11.31
CA GLY A 201 -8.92 -15.48 10.56
C GLY A 201 -10.36 -14.98 10.40
N ASN A 202 -10.51 -13.86 9.71
CA ASN A 202 -11.79 -13.32 9.31
C ASN A 202 -12.19 -13.87 7.93
N ARG A 203 -13.28 -14.64 7.87
CA ARG A 203 -13.74 -15.30 6.65
C ARG A 203 -13.99 -14.35 5.48
N ASN A 204 -14.58 -13.18 5.75
CA ASN A 204 -14.88 -12.19 4.70
C ASN A 204 -13.60 -11.61 4.10
N GLN A 205 -12.58 -11.34 4.92
CA GLN A 205 -11.29 -10.85 4.44
C GLN A 205 -10.56 -11.93 3.63
N ILE A 206 -10.62 -13.20 4.03
CA ILE A 206 -10.03 -14.30 3.25
C ILE A 206 -10.76 -14.49 1.93
N TYR A 207 -12.09 -14.39 1.91
CA TYR A 207 -12.87 -14.39 0.67
C TYR A 207 -12.41 -13.26 -0.26
N GLU A 208 -12.29 -12.04 0.24
CA GLU A 208 -11.87 -10.86 -0.50
C GLU A 208 -10.43 -11.01 -1.06
N LEU A 209 -9.51 -11.56 -0.26
CA LEU A 209 -8.15 -11.86 -0.71
C LEU A 209 -8.17 -12.79 -1.93
N ILE A 210 -8.88 -13.91 -1.84
CA ILE A 210 -8.96 -14.91 -2.91
C ILE A 210 -9.68 -14.31 -4.13
N TYR A 211 -10.77 -13.57 -3.90
CA TYR A 211 -11.53 -12.90 -4.96
C TYR A 211 -10.66 -11.92 -5.74
N ASN A 212 -9.92 -11.04 -5.07
CA ASN A 212 -9.03 -10.06 -5.71
C ASN A 212 -7.92 -10.73 -6.52
N LEU A 213 -7.34 -11.83 -6.04
CA LEU A 213 -6.34 -12.60 -6.78
C LEU A 213 -6.96 -13.24 -8.03
N CYS A 214 -8.13 -13.86 -7.92
CA CYS A 214 -8.81 -14.52 -9.02
C CYS A 214 -9.35 -13.52 -10.06
N ASP A 215 -9.94 -12.39 -9.63
CA ASP A 215 -10.39 -11.33 -10.55
C ASP A 215 -9.21 -10.77 -11.36
N ASN A 216 -8.07 -10.54 -10.73
CA ASN A 216 -6.84 -10.15 -11.43
C ASN A 216 -6.39 -11.24 -12.42
N ALA A 217 -6.39 -12.52 -12.02
CA ALA A 217 -6.01 -13.64 -12.85
C ALA A 217 -6.92 -13.80 -14.09
N ILE A 218 -8.22 -13.50 -13.96
CA ILE A 218 -9.18 -13.48 -15.08
C ILE A 218 -8.93 -12.25 -15.97
N ARG A 219 -8.84 -11.07 -15.37
CA ARG A 219 -8.75 -9.76 -16.04
C ARG A 219 -7.49 -9.59 -16.88
N TYR A 220 -6.38 -10.15 -16.42
CA TYR A 220 -5.08 -10.08 -17.12
C TYR A 220 -4.69 -11.38 -17.81
N ASN A 221 -5.66 -12.29 -17.99
CA ASN A 221 -5.44 -13.52 -18.74
C ASN A 221 -5.42 -13.28 -20.25
N ARG A 222 -5.09 -14.35 -20.95
CA ARG A 222 -5.25 -14.47 -22.41
C ARG A 222 -6.59 -15.13 -22.72
N GLU A 223 -7.11 -14.91 -23.92
CA GLU A 223 -8.28 -15.65 -24.40
C GLU A 223 -8.04 -17.15 -24.33
N ASN A 224 -9.04 -17.89 -23.87
CA ASN A 224 -8.98 -19.33 -23.65
C ASN A 224 -7.88 -19.79 -22.67
N GLY A 225 -7.46 -18.91 -21.77
CA GLY A 225 -6.49 -19.21 -20.74
C GLY A 225 -7.09 -19.97 -19.56
N SER A 226 -6.31 -20.10 -18.49
CA SER A 226 -6.76 -20.79 -17.27
C SER A 226 -6.37 -20.03 -16.02
N VAL A 227 -7.16 -20.24 -14.95
CA VAL A 227 -6.88 -19.83 -13.58
C VAL A 227 -6.97 -21.06 -12.72
N LYS A 228 -5.93 -21.33 -11.93
CA LYS A 228 -5.89 -22.46 -11.00
C LYS A 228 -5.79 -21.92 -9.57
N ILE A 229 -6.76 -22.28 -8.72
CA ILE A 229 -6.78 -21.98 -7.30
C ILE A 229 -6.31 -23.23 -6.56
N ILE A 230 -5.30 -23.11 -5.72
CA ILE A 230 -4.72 -24.22 -4.97
C ILE A 230 -4.72 -23.83 -3.50
N THR A 231 -5.25 -24.68 -2.64
CA THR A 231 -5.11 -24.55 -1.20
C THR A 231 -4.41 -25.77 -0.62
N GLY A 232 -3.69 -25.58 0.47
CA GLY A 232 -2.97 -26.65 1.13
C GLY A 232 -2.23 -26.15 2.36
N ASP A 233 -1.44 -27.07 2.91
CA ASP A 233 -0.57 -26.81 4.04
C ASP A 233 0.86 -27.26 3.67
N ASP A 234 1.81 -26.39 3.86
CA ASP A 234 3.24 -26.70 3.65
C ASP A 234 3.99 -26.55 4.98
N ASN A 235 4.26 -27.67 5.62
CA ASN A 235 4.96 -27.73 6.92
C ASN A 235 4.32 -26.86 8.01
N GLU A 236 3.03 -27.03 8.26
CA GLU A 236 2.22 -26.26 9.22
C GLU A 236 2.00 -24.77 8.83
N HIS A 237 2.23 -24.46 7.56
CA HIS A 237 1.92 -23.15 6.98
C HIS A 237 0.80 -23.28 5.94
N PRO A 238 -0.45 -23.02 6.33
CA PRO A 238 -1.57 -22.98 5.40
C PRO A 238 -1.36 -21.94 4.31
N PHE A 239 -1.73 -22.27 3.08
CA PHE A 239 -1.56 -21.35 1.95
C PHE A 239 -2.75 -21.38 0.99
N VAL A 240 -2.92 -20.26 0.28
CA VAL A 240 -3.70 -20.18 -0.95
C VAL A 240 -2.82 -19.66 -2.08
N LYS A 241 -2.87 -20.34 -3.21
CA LYS A 241 -2.13 -20.01 -4.41
C LYS A 241 -3.10 -19.83 -5.58
N VAL A 242 -2.97 -18.74 -6.31
CA VAL A 242 -3.71 -18.46 -7.55
C VAL A 242 -2.71 -18.33 -8.67
N ALA A 243 -2.80 -19.24 -9.66
CA ALA A 243 -1.93 -19.28 -10.83
C ALA A 243 -2.76 -19.05 -12.11
N ASP A 244 -2.29 -18.15 -12.96
CA ASP A 244 -2.90 -17.85 -14.26
C ASP A 244 -1.93 -18.10 -15.41
N THR A 245 -2.49 -18.22 -16.62
CA THR A 245 -1.74 -18.34 -17.88
C THR A 245 -1.74 -17.00 -18.65
N GLY A 246 -1.84 -15.90 -17.95
CA GLY A 246 -1.99 -14.56 -18.51
C GLY A 246 -0.72 -13.97 -19.12
N ILE A 247 -0.71 -12.65 -19.21
CA ILE A 247 0.36 -11.89 -19.87
C ILE A 247 1.63 -11.78 -19.02
N GLY A 248 1.56 -12.15 -17.74
CA GLY A 248 2.66 -12.01 -16.79
C GLY A 248 2.95 -10.56 -16.37
N ILE A 249 3.85 -10.43 -15.41
CA ILE A 249 4.29 -9.16 -14.83
C ILE A 249 5.82 -9.06 -14.98
N PRO A 250 6.36 -8.03 -15.66
CA PRO A 250 7.81 -7.86 -15.77
C PRO A 250 8.47 -7.65 -14.40
N GLU A 251 9.64 -8.25 -14.18
CA GLU A 251 10.36 -8.31 -12.90
C GLU A 251 10.52 -6.93 -12.21
N LYS A 252 10.79 -5.87 -12.99
CA LYS A 252 10.93 -4.50 -12.48
C LYS A 252 9.68 -3.97 -11.75
N HIS A 253 8.53 -4.62 -11.90
CA HIS A 253 7.26 -4.24 -11.28
C HIS A 253 6.89 -5.12 -10.08
N HIS A 254 7.53 -6.28 -9.86
CA HIS A 254 7.15 -7.26 -8.84
C HIS A 254 7.03 -6.65 -7.42
N LYS A 255 7.98 -5.79 -7.03
CA LYS A 255 7.94 -5.13 -5.72
C LYS A 255 6.85 -4.05 -5.61
N ARG A 256 6.44 -3.50 -6.76
CA ARG A 256 5.56 -2.34 -6.81
C ARG A 256 4.09 -2.69 -7.04
N VAL A 257 3.76 -3.88 -7.54
CA VAL A 257 2.37 -4.26 -7.83
C VAL A 257 1.47 -4.28 -6.60
N PHE A 258 2.06 -4.35 -5.40
CA PHE A 258 1.35 -4.26 -4.12
C PHE A 258 1.22 -2.82 -3.57
N GLU A 259 1.80 -1.81 -4.28
CA GLU A 259 1.62 -0.40 -3.91
C GLU A 259 0.20 0.06 -4.29
N ARG A 260 -0.44 0.89 -3.45
CA ARG A 260 -1.77 1.44 -3.70
C ARG A 260 -1.79 2.25 -4.99
N PHE A 261 -2.81 2.03 -5.85
CA PHE A 261 -3.00 2.66 -7.17
C PHE A 261 -1.90 2.37 -8.19
N TYR A 262 -1.01 1.42 -7.91
CA TYR A 262 0.02 1.05 -8.86
C TYR A 262 -0.56 0.20 -9.99
N ARG A 263 -0.12 0.49 -11.21
CA ARG A 263 -0.48 -0.25 -12.42
C ARG A 263 0.74 -0.34 -13.33
N VAL A 264 0.96 -1.51 -13.90
CA VAL A 264 2.06 -1.74 -14.87
C VAL A 264 1.82 -0.94 -16.14
N ASP A 265 0.57 -0.90 -16.63
CA ASP A 265 0.15 -0.13 -17.80
C ASP A 265 -1.16 0.61 -17.50
N LYS A 266 -1.09 1.94 -17.48
CA LYS A 266 -2.25 2.81 -17.20
C LYS A 266 -3.26 2.85 -18.35
N SER A 267 -2.84 2.62 -19.60
CA SER A 267 -3.72 2.69 -20.76
C SER A 267 -4.60 1.44 -20.86
N ARG A 268 -4.01 0.28 -20.77
CA ARG A 268 -4.70 -1.01 -20.80
C ARG A 268 -5.60 -1.22 -19.60
N SER A 269 -5.19 -0.73 -18.43
CA SER A 269 -5.99 -0.83 -17.20
C SER A 269 -7.25 0.03 -17.21
N LYS A 270 -7.35 1.07 -18.08
CA LYS A 270 -8.59 1.82 -18.29
C LYS A 270 -9.65 0.99 -19.01
N GLU A 271 -9.23 0.15 -19.96
CA GLU A 271 -10.13 -0.74 -20.69
C GLU A 271 -10.63 -1.89 -19.82
N THR A 272 -9.74 -2.47 -19.00
CA THR A 272 -10.04 -3.57 -18.09
C THR A 272 -10.72 -3.16 -16.78
N GLY A 273 -10.74 -1.84 -16.46
CA GLY A 273 -11.51 -1.32 -15.30
C GLY A 273 -10.85 -1.50 -13.93
N GLY A 274 -9.56 -1.88 -13.83
CA GLY A 274 -8.88 -2.07 -12.56
C GLY A 274 -8.69 -0.78 -11.76
N THR A 275 -8.86 -0.83 -10.44
CA THR A 275 -8.66 0.30 -9.52
C THR A 275 -7.20 0.50 -9.12
N GLY A 276 -6.39 -0.57 -9.14
CA GLY A 276 -5.02 -0.61 -8.63
C GLY A 276 -4.95 -0.71 -7.10
N LEU A 277 -6.06 -1.08 -6.45
CA LEU A 277 -6.14 -1.27 -5.00
C LEU A 277 -6.18 -2.76 -4.61
N GLY A 278 -6.72 -3.64 -5.46
CA GLY A 278 -6.95 -5.04 -5.11
C GLY A 278 -5.70 -5.79 -4.58
N LEU A 279 -4.52 -5.65 -5.21
CA LEU A 279 -3.29 -6.28 -4.70
C LEU A 279 -2.76 -5.63 -3.42
N ALA A 280 -3.03 -4.35 -3.19
CA ALA A 280 -2.72 -3.69 -1.92
C ALA A 280 -3.64 -4.21 -0.80
N ILE A 281 -4.91 -4.46 -1.09
CA ILE A 281 -5.88 -5.11 -0.18
C ILE A 281 -5.40 -6.53 0.14
N VAL A 282 -5.07 -7.34 -0.87
CA VAL A 282 -4.51 -8.70 -0.69
C VAL A 282 -3.33 -8.70 0.27
N LYS A 283 -2.36 -7.82 0.04
CA LYS A 283 -1.18 -7.71 0.90
C LYS A 283 -1.56 -7.36 2.34
N HIS A 284 -2.45 -6.38 2.52
CA HIS A 284 -2.86 -5.92 3.84
C HIS A 284 -3.61 -7.02 4.61
N ILE A 285 -4.52 -7.73 3.95
CA ILE A 285 -5.23 -8.88 4.55
C ILE A 285 -4.24 -9.97 4.95
N THR A 286 -3.28 -10.33 4.08
CA THR A 286 -2.27 -11.33 4.37
C THR A 286 -1.43 -10.95 5.60
N GLU A 287 -0.92 -9.69 5.64
CA GLU A 287 -0.14 -9.18 6.78
C GLU A 287 -0.96 -9.13 8.08
N ARG A 288 -2.25 -8.80 8.02
CA ARG A 288 -3.16 -8.81 9.18
C ARG A 288 -3.37 -10.20 9.77
N HIS A 289 -3.33 -11.22 8.93
CA HIS A 289 -3.42 -12.63 9.36
C HIS A 289 -2.05 -13.25 9.71
N GLY A 290 -0.99 -12.43 9.83
CA GLY A 290 0.35 -12.88 10.20
C GLY A 290 1.11 -13.58 9.07
N GLY A 291 0.57 -13.54 7.85
CA GLY A 291 1.10 -14.22 6.68
C GLY A 291 2.00 -13.35 5.80
N GLU A 292 2.49 -13.97 4.72
CA GLU A 292 3.32 -13.33 3.69
C GLU A 292 2.77 -13.62 2.29
N ILE A 293 2.76 -12.61 1.42
CA ILE A 293 2.38 -12.73 0.02
C ILE A 293 3.62 -12.74 -0.88
N SER A 294 3.71 -13.74 -1.75
CA SER A 294 4.77 -13.86 -2.75
C SER A 294 4.22 -13.85 -4.18
N LEU A 295 5.09 -13.51 -5.13
CA LEU A 295 4.78 -13.39 -6.56
C LEU A 295 5.86 -14.07 -7.38
N GLU A 296 5.45 -15.00 -8.23
CA GLU A 296 6.25 -15.58 -9.30
C GLU A 296 5.57 -15.26 -10.63
N SER A 297 6.29 -14.67 -11.58
CA SER A 297 5.69 -14.31 -12.87
C SER A 297 6.69 -14.34 -14.02
N SER A 298 6.19 -14.77 -15.16
CA SER A 298 6.92 -14.83 -16.43
C SER A 298 5.97 -14.46 -17.59
N GLU A 299 6.47 -14.49 -18.82
CA GLU A 299 5.62 -14.32 -20.01
C GLU A 299 4.57 -15.44 -20.17
N GLN A 300 4.63 -16.51 -19.40
CA GLN A 300 3.68 -17.64 -19.44
C GLN A 300 2.54 -17.53 -18.43
N GLY A 301 2.56 -16.51 -17.56
CA GLY A 301 1.54 -16.28 -16.56
C GLY A 301 2.10 -15.79 -15.22
N THR A 302 1.21 -15.69 -14.25
CA THR A 302 1.51 -15.19 -12.90
C THR A 302 1.00 -16.16 -11.85
N THR A 303 1.75 -16.29 -10.77
CA THR A 303 1.36 -17.06 -9.59
C THR A 303 1.52 -16.17 -8.35
N PHE A 304 0.43 -15.94 -7.64
CA PHE A 304 0.44 -15.32 -6.31
C PHE A 304 0.26 -16.40 -5.25
N THR A 305 1.03 -16.35 -4.18
CA THR A 305 0.92 -17.27 -3.04
C THR A 305 0.81 -16.47 -1.76
N ALA A 306 -0.32 -16.56 -1.06
CA ALA A 306 -0.47 -16.08 0.31
C ALA A 306 -0.28 -17.26 1.26
N MET A 307 0.68 -17.15 2.18
CA MET A 307 1.03 -18.14 3.18
C MET A 307 0.72 -17.57 4.57
N PHE A 308 0.17 -18.37 5.47
CA PHE A 308 -0.30 -17.94 6.79
C PHE A 308 0.37 -18.73 7.93
#